data_f1a9f56d32ebf1a04c1b0e68e63af3a9
#
_entry.id   f1a9f56d32ebf1a04c1b0e68e63af3a9
#
_cell.length_a   1.000
_cell.length_b   1.000
_cell.length_c   1.000
_cell.angle_alpha   90.00
_cell.angle_beta   90.00
_cell.angle_gamma   90.00
#
_symmetry.space_group_name_H-M   'P 1'
#
loop_
_entity.id
_entity.type
_entity.pdbx_description
1 polymer ?
#
loop_
_entity_poly.entity_id
_entity_poly.type
_entity_poly.pdbx_seq_one_letter_code
_entity_poly.pdbx_strand_id
1 'polypeptide(L)'
;MADAVKQQVAAHWDRRAPHFDEDFGHSIRTPAERAAWDRILDLVLPARGALDALDAGCGTGFLTFELAARGHRVIGVDFAPSMIAEARRKSGERGVASVGFEEADAEQLPFGPARFDLVISRHLLWTLPHPEAAIDEWIRVLRPGGRLVVVDGQFDAGAAAAPPGSARSSAEYAAIGSQLPFLGGRSKEQIEALFRAHGLVRVSGDPLLDLVAAQAQRMVEEGREQRTHRRYVVWGDVAR
;
A
#
# COMPACT_ATOMS: atom_id res chain seq x y z
N MET A 1 -1.88 13.46 -20.68
CA MET A 1 -0.55 13.42 -20.00
C MET A 1 -0.58 12.48 -18.81
N ALA A 2 -1.54 12.59 -17.89
CA ALA A 2 -1.63 11.68 -16.71
C ALA A 2 -1.71 10.19 -17.09
N ASP A 3 -2.48 9.83 -18.10
CA ASP A 3 -2.58 8.45 -18.59
C ASP A 3 -1.24 7.88 -19.06
N ALA A 4 -0.41 8.69 -19.71
CA ALA A 4 0.92 8.24 -20.15
C ALA A 4 1.86 7.96 -18.97
N VAL A 5 1.77 8.76 -17.89
CA VAL A 5 2.54 8.52 -16.65
C VAL A 5 2.08 7.23 -15.97
N LYS A 6 0.76 7.03 -15.83
CA LYS A 6 0.19 5.80 -15.27
C LYS A 6 0.60 4.56 -16.05
N GLN A 7 0.60 4.64 -17.39
CA GLN A 7 1.06 3.54 -18.24
C GLN A 7 2.55 3.23 -18.05
N GLN A 8 3.41 4.25 -17.87
CA GLN A 8 4.83 4.03 -17.57
C GLN A 8 5.03 3.40 -16.19
N VAL A 9 4.27 3.86 -15.19
CA VAL A 9 4.26 3.24 -13.85
C VAL A 9 3.81 1.78 -13.94
N ALA A 10 2.68 1.49 -14.63
CA ALA A 10 2.20 0.13 -14.81
C ALA A 10 3.24 -0.77 -15.51
N ALA A 11 3.82 -0.31 -16.62
CA ALA A 11 4.83 -1.05 -17.35
C ALA A 11 6.08 -1.36 -16.50
N HIS A 12 6.46 -0.47 -15.57
CA HIS A 12 7.53 -0.74 -14.61
C HIS A 12 7.15 -1.89 -13.68
N TRP A 13 5.97 -1.85 -13.07
CA TRP A 13 5.51 -2.86 -12.13
C TRP A 13 5.19 -4.20 -12.81
N ASP A 14 4.70 -4.19 -14.06
CA ASP A 14 4.51 -5.40 -14.86
C ASP A 14 5.82 -6.21 -15.02
N ARG A 15 6.92 -5.53 -15.30
CA ARG A 15 8.22 -6.21 -15.42
C ARG A 15 8.73 -6.77 -14.09
N ARG A 16 8.32 -6.19 -12.96
CA ARG A 16 8.76 -6.61 -11.63
C ARG A 16 7.86 -7.70 -11.01
N ALA A 17 6.65 -7.85 -11.50
CA ALA A 17 5.65 -8.75 -10.90
C ALA A 17 6.15 -10.18 -10.64
N PRO A 18 6.91 -10.85 -11.55
CA PRO A 18 7.37 -12.22 -11.32
C PRO A 18 8.29 -12.40 -10.10
N HIS A 19 9.03 -11.34 -9.72
CA HIS A 19 10.01 -11.37 -8.63
C HIS A 19 9.68 -10.43 -7.48
N PHE A 20 8.50 -9.79 -7.52
CA PHE A 20 8.13 -8.72 -6.59
C PHE A 20 8.16 -9.18 -5.11
N ASP A 21 7.72 -10.40 -4.82
CA ASP A 21 7.71 -10.95 -3.47
C ASP A 21 9.10 -11.32 -2.94
N GLU A 22 10.10 -11.39 -3.81
CA GLU A 22 11.51 -11.65 -3.45
C GLU A 22 12.18 -10.39 -2.93
N ASP A 23 11.65 -9.22 -3.31
CA ASP A 23 12.16 -7.93 -2.86
C ASP A 23 12.00 -7.77 -1.35
N PHE A 24 12.97 -7.08 -0.76
CA PHE A 24 12.99 -6.85 0.67
C PHE A 24 11.78 -6.03 1.15
N GLY A 25 11.06 -6.57 2.14
CA GLY A 25 9.88 -5.91 2.73
C GLY A 25 8.56 -6.17 2.00
N HIS A 26 8.56 -6.99 0.94
CA HIS A 26 7.35 -7.36 0.19
C HIS A 26 6.73 -8.70 0.63
N SER A 27 7.39 -9.40 1.54
CA SER A 27 6.91 -10.62 2.16
C SER A 27 7.32 -10.68 3.63
N ILE A 28 6.58 -11.44 4.44
CA ILE A 28 6.94 -11.75 5.84
C ILE A 28 7.82 -12.98 5.82
N ARG A 29 9.04 -12.86 6.35
CA ARG A 29 10.04 -13.93 6.32
C ARG A 29 10.51 -14.37 7.70
N THR A 30 10.24 -13.58 8.75
CA THR A 30 10.66 -13.90 10.12
C THR A 30 9.47 -13.84 11.08
N PRO A 31 9.53 -14.58 12.22
CA PRO A 31 8.53 -14.47 13.28
C PRO A 31 8.37 -13.05 13.83
N ALA A 32 9.46 -12.28 13.90
CA ALA A 32 9.42 -10.89 14.35
C ALA A 32 8.64 -9.99 13.37
N GLU A 33 8.85 -10.14 12.06
CA GLU A 33 8.05 -9.45 11.05
C GLU A 33 6.58 -9.88 11.12
N ARG A 34 6.29 -11.17 11.34
CA ARG A 34 4.93 -11.67 11.53
C ARG A 34 4.26 -10.98 12.71
N ALA A 35 4.89 -10.97 13.88
CA ALA A 35 4.35 -10.31 15.08
C ALA A 35 4.12 -8.80 14.87
N ALA A 36 5.05 -8.13 14.18
CA ALA A 36 4.90 -6.71 13.86
C ALA A 36 3.69 -6.46 12.94
N TRP A 37 3.50 -7.27 11.89
CA TRP A 37 2.35 -7.14 10.99
C TRP A 37 1.03 -7.48 11.69
N ASP A 38 0.99 -8.49 12.57
CA ASP A 38 -0.20 -8.81 13.35
C ASP A 38 -0.60 -7.62 14.22
N ARG A 39 0.37 -7.01 14.95
CA ARG A 39 0.15 -5.80 15.73
C ARG A 39 -0.36 -4.62 14.88
N ILE A 40 0.22 -4.40 13.69
CA ILE A 40 -0.21 -3.32 12.79
C ILE A 40 -1.68 -3.52 12.39
N LEU A 41 -2.05 -4.71 11.96
CA LEU A 41 -3.41 -4.99 11.53
C LEU A 41 -4.39 -4.94 12.70
N ASP A 42 -4.02 -5.43 13.89
CA ASP A 42 -4.85 -5.31 15.10
C ASP A 42 -5.08 -3.85 15.50
N LEU A 43 -4.08 -2.98 15.29
CA LEU A 43 -4.17 -1.55 15.58
C LEU A 43 -5.13 -0.82 14.63
N VAL A 44 -5.07 -1.15 13.34
CA VAL A 44 -5.79 -0.36 12.32
C VAL A 44 -7.14 -0.93 11.94
N LEU A 45 -7.40 -2.21 12.15
CA LEU A 45 -8.68 -2.82 11.78
C LEU A 45 -9.79 -2.37 12.74
N PRO A 46 -10.97 -2.00 12.22
CA PRO A 46 -12.12 -1.73 13.07
C PRO A 46 -12.51 -2.96 13.89
N ALA A 47 -12.78 -2.77 15.19
CA ALA A 47 -13.22 -3.83 16.10
C ALA A 47 -14.69 -4.25 15.82
N ARG A 48 -14.92 -4.86 14.66
CA ARG A 48 -16.23 -5.41 14.24
C ARG A 48 -16.00 -6.67 13.41
N GLY A 49 -17.06 -7.45 13.15
CA GLY A 49 -16.99 -8.73 12.43
C GLY A 49 -16.33 -8.64 11.05
N ALA A 50 -16.61 -9.60 10.17
CA ALA A 50 -16.05 -9.62 8.82
C ALA A 50 -16.31 -8.31 8.07
N LEU A 51 -15.26 -7.69 7.53
CA LEU A 51 -15.31 -6.44 6.78
C LEU A 51 -15.39 -6.72 5.28
N ASP A 52 -16.06 -5.84 4.54
CA ASP A 52 -15.86 -5.66 3.11
C ASP A 52 -14.69 -4.68 2.93
N ALA A 53 -13.56 -5.18 2.44
CA ALA A 53 -12.32 -4.40 2.34
C ALA A 53 -11.86 -4.23 0.90
N LEU A 54 -11.28 -3.08 0.60
CA LEU A 54 -10.55 -2.78 -0.64
C LEU A 54 -9.06 -2.62 -0.32
N ASP A 55 -8.20 -3.34 -1.05
CA ASP A 55 -6.75 -3.16 -1.06
C ASP A 55 -6.38 -2.39 -2.32
N ALA A 56 -6.13 -1.08 -2.20
CA ALA A 56 -5.84 -0.19 -3.31
C ALA A 56 -4.34 -0.18 -3.62
N GLY A 57 -3.98 -0.59 -4.84
CA GLY A 57 -2.60 -0.89 -5.24
C GLY A 57 -2.11 -2.18 -4.59
N CYS A 58 -2.89 -3.25 -4.73
CA CYS A 58 -2.65 -4.51 -4.02
C CYS A 58 -1.38 -5.24 -4.45
N GLY A 59 -0.80 -4.88 -5.61
CA GLY A 59 0.33 -5.59 -6.20
C GLY A 59 0.02 -7.08 -6.35
N THR A 60 0.88 -7.92 -5.85
CA THR A 60 0.73 -9.37 -5.85
C THR A 60 -0.13 -9.90 -4.69
N GLY A 61 -0.88 -9.02 -3.97
CA GLY A 61 -1.90 -9.38 -2.99
C GLY A 61 -1.44 -9.50 -1.55
N PHE A 62 -0.33 -8.89 -1.16
CA PHE A 62 0.20 -9.02 0.22
C PHE A 62 -0.84 -8.70 1.29
N LEU A 63 -1.38 -7.47 1.33
CA LEU A 63 -2.40 -7.09 2.33
C LEU A 63 -3.73 -7.79 2.08
N THR A 64 -4.10 -8.02 0.82
CA THR A 64 -5.31 -8.77 0.46
C THR A 64 -5.35 -10.13 1.16
N PHE A 65 -4.26 -10.91 1.10
CA PHE A 65 -4.20 -12.22 1.77
C PHE A 65 -4.13 -12.11 3.29
N GLU A 66 -3.45 -11.12 3.83
CA GLU A 66 -3.39 -10.89 5.28
C GLU A 66 -4.76 -10.56 5.90
N LEU A 67 -5.57 -9.77 5.18
CA LEU A 67 -6.93 -9.44 5.58
C LEU A 67 -7.87 -10.67 5.42
N ALA A 68 -7.74 -11.41 4.32
CA ALA A 68 -8.52 -12.63 4.10
C ALA A 68 -8.26 -13.69 5.18
N ALA A 69 -6.99 -13.87 5.60
CA ALA A 69 -6.62 -14.78 6.68
C ALA A 69 -7.26 -14.40 8.03
N ARG A 70 -7.69 -13.14 8.20
CA ARG A 70 -8.44 -12.64 9.36
C ARG A 70 -9.96 -12.70 9.18
N GLY A 71 -10.44 -13.36 8.12
CA GLY A 71 -11.87 -13.59 7.87
C GLY A 71 -12.59 -12.43 7.16
N HIS A 72 -11.87 -11.49 6.56
CA HIS A 72 -12.47 -10.40 5.79
C HIS A 72 -12.72 -10.81 4.34
N ARG A 73 -13.69 -10.16 3.67
CA ARG A 73 -13.91 -10.23 2.23
C ARG A 73 -13.12 -9.10 1.58
N VAL A 74 -12.22 -9.41 0.66
CA VAL A 74 -11.28 -8.43 0.15
C VAL A 74 -11.31 -8.39 -1.37
N ILE A 75 -11.37 -7.18 -1.93
CA ILE A 75 -11.07 -6.92 -3.34
C ILE A 75 -9.73 -6.19 -3.38
N GLY A 76 -8.76 -6.76 -4.09
CA GLY A 76 -7.52 -6.09 -4.41
C GLY A 76 -7.61 -5.46 -5.80
N VAL A 77 -7.18 -4.22 -5.95
CA VAL A 77 -7.07 -3.55 -7.25
C VAL A 77 -5.64 -3.09 -7.50
N ASP A 78 -5.20 -3.23 -8.75
CA ASP A 78 -3.90 -2.70 -9.20
C ASP A 78 -4.00 -2.28 -10.66
N PHE A 79 -3.23 -1.29 -11.06
CA PHE A 79 -3.22 -0.80 -12.44
C PHE A 79 -2.29 -1.61 -13.36
N ALA A 80 -1.39 -2.43 -12.81
CA ALA A 80 -0.47 -3.30 -13.53
C ALA A 80 -1.07 -4.71 -13.74
N PRO A 81 -1.42 -5.10 -14.98
CA PRO A 81 -2.04 -6.39 -15.28
C PRO A 81 -1.24 -7.59 -14.78
N SER A 82 0.10 -7.54 -14.86
CA SER A 82 0.96 -8.64 -14.40
C SER A 82 0.95 -8.81 -12.88
N MET A 83 0.77 -7.73 -12.11
CA MET A 83 0.57 -7.81 -10.65
C MET A 83 -0.73 -8.56 -10.32
N ILE A 84 -1.82 -8.20 -11.00
CA ILE A 84 -3.13 -8.86 -10.84
C ILE A 84 -3.08 -10.33 -11.27
N ALA A 85 -2.40 -10.64 -12.38
CA ALA A 85 -2.22 -12.03 -12.82
C ALA A 85 -1.49 -12.87 -11.76
N GLU A 86 -0.44 -12.34 -11.17
CA GLU A 86 0.32 -13.00 -10.10
C GLU A 86 -0.51 -13.16 -8.82
N ALA A 87 -1.28 -12.13 -8.42
CA ALA A 87 -2.18 -12.20 -7.28
C ALA A 87 -3.26 -13.27 -7.47
N ARG A 88 -3.87 -13.36 -8.67
CA ARG A 88 -4.86 -14.40 -9.02
C ARG A 88 -4.25 -15.80 -9.00
N ARG A 89 -3.04 -15.97 -9.54
CA ARG A 89 -2.32 -17.24 -9.50
C ARG A 89 -2.13 -17.72 -8.05
N LYS A 90 -1.63 -16.84 -7.18
CA LYS A 90 -1.43 -17.15 -5.75
C LYS A 90 -2.74 -17.44 -5.02
N SER A 91 -3.83 -16.75 -5.37
CA SER A 91 -5.15 -17.02 -4.81
C SER A 91 -5.63 -18.44 -5.16
N GLY A 92 -5.47 -18.84 -6.41
CA GLY A 92 -5.79 -20.20 -6.86
C GLY A 92 -4.99 -21.28 -6.15
N GLU A 93 -3.67 -21.08 -6.01
CA GLU A 93 -2.78 -22.02 -5.31
C GLU A 93 -3.10 -22.16 -3.82
N ARG A 94 -3.54 -21.08 -3.18
CA ARG A 94 -3.89 -21.06 -1.75
C ARG A 94 -5.32 -21.49 -1.47
N GLY A 95 -6.17 -21.61 -2.49
CA GLY A 95 -7.58 -21.91 -2.34
C GLY A 95 -8.39 -20.88 -1.55
N VAL A 96 -8.00 -19.58 -1.63
CA VAL A 96 -8.64 -18.51 -0.86
C VAL A 96 -9.84 -17.96 -1.64
N ALA A 97 -11.05 -18.34 -1.26
CA ALA A 97 -12.29 -17.93 -1.94
C ALA A 97 -12.80 -16.53 -1.53
N SER A 98 -12.30 -15.96 -0.44
CA SER A 98 -12.76 -14.65 0.12
C SER A 98 -12.09 -13.44 -0.52
N VAL A 99 -11.30 -13.61 -1.58
CA VAL A 99 -10.59 -12.54 -2.28
C VAL A 99 -11.00 -12.44 -3.74
N GLY A 100 -11.07 -11.20 -4.24
CA GLY A 100 -11.18 -10.87 -5.66
C GLY A 100 -10.01 -9.98 -6.08
N PHE A 101 -9.65 -10.00 -7.37
CA PHE A 101 -8.60 -9.15 -7.92
C PHE A 101 -9.08 -8.54 -9.24
N GLU A 102 -8.98 -7.22 -9.37
CA GLU A 102 -9.44 -6.46 -10.53
C GLU A 102 -8.34 -5.48 -11.00
N GLU A 103 -8.18 -5.37 -12.32
CA GLU A 103 -7.37 -4.31 -12.90
C GLU A 103 -8.15 -3.00 -12.79
N ALA A 104 -7.65 -2.04 -12.04
CA ALA A 104 -8.32 -0.76 -11.88
C ALA A 104 -7.34 0.37 -11.51
N ASP A 105 -7.74 1.59 -11.85
CA ASP A 105 -7.05 2.82 -11.47
C ASP A 105 -7.47 3.21 -10.04
N ALA A 106 -6.51 3.31 -9.13
CA ALA A 106 -6.76 3.71 -7.75
C ALA A 106 -7.23 5.17 -7.61
N GLU A 107 -7.00 6.00 -8.65
CA GLU A 107 -7.51 7.38 -8.73
C GLU A 107 -8.95 7.45 -9.31
N GLN A 108 -9.46 6.33 -9.87
CA GLN A 108 -10.80 6.23 -10.45
C GLN A 108 -11.33 4.80 -10.33
N LEU A 109 -11.84 4.47 -9.17
CA LEU A 109 -12.29 3.10 -8.83
C LEU A 109 -13.61 2.73 -9.52
N PRO A 110 -13.75 1.51 -10.06
CA PRO A 110 -14.98 1.07 -10.75
C PRO A 110 -16.09 0.66 -9.77
N PHE A 111 -16.12 1.26 -8.58
CA PHE A 111 -17.07 0.91 -7.53
C PHE A 111 -18.01 2.07 -7.22
N GLY A 112 -19.25 1.74 -6.89
CA GLY A 112 -20.22 2.70 -6.37
C GLY A 112 -19.79 3.26 -5.00
N PRO A 113 -20.38 4.41 -4.58
CA PRO A 113 -20.09 4.98 -3.27
C PRO A 113 -20.56 4.07 -2.13
N ALA A 114 -19.95 4.21 -0.94
CA ALA A 114 -20.35 3.53 0.30
C ALA A 114 -20.41 1.99 0.18
N ARG A 115 -19.43 1.39 -0.48
CA ARG A 115 -19.35 -0.06 -0.71
C ARG A 115 -18.52 -0.79 0.35
N PHE A 116 -17.45 -0.17 0.85
CA PHE A 116 -16.46 -0.82 1.70
C PHE A 116 -16.49 -0.32 3.14
N ASP A 117 -16.14 -1.20 4.07
CA ASP A 117 -15.92 -0.87 5.48
C ASP A 117 -14.49 -0.40 5.74
N LEU A 118 -13.56 -0.86 4.90
CA LEU A 118 -12.13 -0.58 4.96
C LEU A 118 -11.59 -0.35 3.56
N VAL A 119 -10.81 0.71 3.39
CA VAL A 119 -9.87 0.85 2.28
C VAL A 119 -8.48 0.89 2.88
N ILE A 120 -7.61 0.02 2.39
CA ILE A 120 -6.21 -0.02 2.80
C ILE A 120 -5.31 0.10 1.57
N SER A 121 -4.19 0.79 1.73
CA SER A 121 -3.19 0.92 0.67
C SER A 121 -1.79 0.83 1.27
N ARG A 122 -0.86 0.21 0.52
CA ARG A 122 0.54 0.09 0.95
C ARG A 122 1.49 0.45 -0.19
N HIS A 123 2.37 1.44 0.06
CA HIS A 123 3.42 1.86 -0.87
C HIS A 123 2.91 2.31 -2.25
N LEU A 124 1.71 2.90 -2.31
CA LEU A 124 1.08 3.33 -3.56
C LEU A 124 1.16 4.84 -3.79
N LEU A 125 0.91 5.68 -2.75
CA LEU A 125 0.72 7.13 -2.93
C LEU A 125 1.87 7.84 -3.66
N TRP A 126 3.09 7.35 -3.50
CA TRP A 126 4.27 7.93 -4.14
C TRP A 126 4.37 7.63 -5.65
N THR A 127 3.58 6.70 -6.17
CA THR A 127 3.52 6.31 -7.58
C THR A 127 2.41 7.00 -8.36
N LEU A 128 1.54 7.73 -7.67
CA LEU A 128 0.34 8.33 -8.26
C LEU A 128 0.61 9.75 -8.78
N PRO A 129 0.16 10.08 -10.00
CA PRO A 129 0.14 11.45 -10.49
C PRO A 129 -0.77 12.38 -9.67
N HIS A 130 -1.91 11.89 -9.19
CA HIS A 130 -2.88 12.67 -8.43
C HIS A 130 -3.26 11.98 -7.11
N PRO A 131 -2.33 11.89 -6.13
CA PRO A 131 -2.56 11.14 -4.90
C PRO A 131 -3.72 11.68 -4.05
N GLU A 132 -4.01 12.98 -4.12
CA GLU A 132 -5.16 13.58 -3.43
C GLU A 132 -6.49 13.13 -4.05
N ALA A 133 -6.57 13.03 -5.38
CA ALA A 133 -7.74 12.48 -6.06
C ALA A 133 -7.97 11.00 -5.70
N ALA A 134 -6.91 10.23 -5.52
CA ALA A 134 -7.03 8.86 -5.02
C ALA A 134 -7.62 8.81 -3.61
N ILE A 135 -7.21 9.71 -2.72
CA ILE A 135 -7.76 9.79 -1.36
C ILE A 135 -9.26 10.13 -1.39
N ASP A 136 -9.68 11.10 -2.22
CA ASP A 136 -11.10 11.45 -2.39
C ASP A 136 -11.90 10.25 -2.91
N GLU A 137 -11.35 9.51 -3.85
CA GLU A 137 -11.97 8.33 -4.43
C GLU A 137 -12.08 7.17 -3.41
N TRP A 138 -11.06 6.98 -2.58
CA TRP A 138 -11.08 5.99 -1.50
C TRP A 138 -12.10 6.35 -0.42
N ILE A 139 -12.23 7.64 -0.09
CA ILE A 139 -13.27 8.14 0.82
C ILE A 139 -14.66 7.94 0.21
N ARG A 140 -14.84 8.22 -1.08
CA ARG A 140 -16.12 8.04 -1.78
C ARG A 140 -16.64 6.61 -1.70
N VAL A 141 -15.76 5.62 -1.86
CA VAL A 141 -16.15 4.21 -1.83
C VAL A 141 -16.31 3.65 -0.41
N LEU A 142 -15.86 4.36 0.62
CA LEU A 142 -16.06 3.99 2.01
C LEU A 142 -17.49 4.30 2.48
N ARG A 143 -18.04 3.40 3.29
CA ARG A 143 -19.29 3.62 4.03
C ARG A 143 -19.12 4.73 5.07
N PRO A 144 -20.18 5.43 5.47
CA PRO A 144 -20.15 6.25 6.68
C PRO A 144 -19.65 5.44 7.89
N GLY A 145 -18.65 5.97 8.60
CA GLY A 145 -17.94 5.25 9.66
C GLY A 145 -16.95 4.19 9.18
N GLY A 146 -16.71 4.06 7.87
CA GLY A 146 -15.66 3.24 7.29
C GLY A 146 -14.27 3.84 7.51
N ARG A 147 -13.24 3.06 7.36
CA ARG A 147 -11.85 3.44 7.67
C ARG A 147 -10.96 3.42 6.44
N LEU A 148 -10.19 4.50 6.27
CA LEU A 148 -9.06 4.58 5.35
C LEU A 148 -7.76 4.30 6.11
N VAL A 149 -6.91 3.43 5.56
CA VAL A 149 -5.57 3.09 6.11
C VAL A 149 -4.52 3.23 5.03
N VAL A 150 -3.43 3.93 5.32
CA VAL A 150 -2.25 4.02 4.45
C VAL A 150 -1.02 3.54 5.22
N VAL A 151 -0.35 2.52 4.68
CA VAL A 151 0.95 2.04 5.14
C VAL A 151 2.00 2.51 4.14
N ASP A 152 2.88 3.42 4.53
CA ASP A 152 3.88 3.97 3.61
C ASP A 152 5.18 4.32 4.33
N GLY A 153 6.06 5.05 3.68
CA GLY A 153 7.33 5.48 4.24
C GLY A 153 7.74 6.85 3.73
N GLN A 154 8.58 7.50 4.53
CA GLN A 154 9.32 8.67 4.12
C GLN A 154 10.71 8.23 3.67
N PHE A 155 11.07 8.61 2.48
CA PHE A 155 12.38 8.38 1.91
C PHE A 155 13.18 9.68 2.03
N ASP A 156 14.34 9.66 2.69
CA ASP A 156 15.12 10.87 2.88
C ASP A 156 15.48 11.51 1.52
N ALA A 157 15.04 12.75 1.34
CA ALA A 157 15.36 13.54 0.15
C ALA A 157 16.87 13.84 0.01
N GLY A 158 17.65 13.66 1.09
CA GLY A 158 19.10 13.78 1.11
C GLY A 158 19.86 12.56 0.65
N ALA A 159 19.19 11.41 0.53
CA ALA A 159 19.74 10.28 -0.22
C ALA A 159 19.60 10.64 -1.71
N ALA A 160 20.57 11.32 -2.27
CA ALA A 160 20.64 11.77 -3.65
C ALA A 160 20.56 10.59 -4.68
N ALA A 161 20.37 9.38 -4.22
CA ALA A 161 20.04 8.23 -5.02
C ALA A 161 19.14 7.29 -4.21
N ALA A 162 17.94 7.02 -4.72
CA ALA A 162 17.20 5.84 -4.33
C ALA A 162 18.14 4.62 -4.42
N PRO A 163 18.01 3.62 -3.53
CA PRO A 163 18.91 2.46 -3.54
C PRO A 163 19.02 1.87 -4.95
N PRO A 164 20.23 1.52 -5.42
CA PRO A 164 20.37 0.81 -6.69
C PRO A 164 19.44 -0.40 -6.74
N GLY A 165 18.72 -0.57 -7.86
CA GLY A 165 17.73 -1.63 -8.03
C GLY A 165 16.34 -1.35 -7.42
N SER A 166 16.15 -0.25 -6.70
CA SER A 166 14.78 0.17 -6.31
C SER A 166 14.03 0.77 -7.50
N ALA A 167 12.68 0.69 -7.47
CA ALA A 167 11.85 1.32 -8.51
C ALA A 167 12.22 2.79 -8.73
N ARG A 168 12.39 3.55 -7.65
CA ARG A 168 12.72 4.99 -7.71
C ARG A 168 14.08 5.32 -8.30
N SER A 169 15.02 4.38 -8.30
CA SER A 169 16.33 4.56 -8.95
C SER A 169 16.33 4.20 -10.44
N SER A 170 15.21 3.72 -10.97
CA SER A 170 15.10 3.36 -12.38
C SER A 170 15.07 4.59 -13.28
N ALA A 171 15.57 4.44 -14.51
CA ALA A 171 15.53 5.50 -15.51
C ALA A 171 14.07 5.92 -15.84
N GLU A 172 13.14 4.98 -15.74
CA GLU A 172 11.71 5.23 -15.96
C GLU A 172 11.15 6.22 -14.94
N TYR A 173 11.41 6.00 -13.64
CA TYR A 173 10.96 6.93 -12.58
C TYR A 173 11.70 8.27 -12.63
N ALA A 174 12.97 8.28 -13.06
CA ALA A 174 13.68 9.54 -13.30
C ALA A 174 13.02 10.38 -14.39
N ALA A 175 12.50 9.75 -15.45
CA ALA A 175 11.83 10.43 -16.57
C ALA A 175 10.47 11.05 -16.18
N ILE A 176 9.75 10.46 -15.22
CA ILE A 176 8.40 10.90 -14.82
C ILE A 176 8.35 11.53 -13.42
N GLY A 177 9.48 11.59 -12.71
CA GLY A 177 9.53 11.99 -11.31
C GLY A 177 8.94 13.38 -11.02
N SER A 178 9.05 14.33 -11.95
CA SER A 178 8.43 15.66 -11.83
C SER A 178 6.89 15.63 -11.87
N GLN A 179 6.30 14.53 -12.33
CA GLN A 179 4.85 14.33 -12.43
C GLN A 179 4.29 13.48 -11.29
N LEU A 180 5.15 13.03 -10.37
CA LEU A 180 4.78 12.25 -9.19
C LEU A 180 5.04 13.08 -7.91
N PRO A 181 4.03 13.83 -7.44
CA PRO A 181 4.23 14.82 -6.37
C PRO A 181 4.68 14.21 -5.05
N PHE A 182 4.44 12.90 -4.85
CA PHE A 182 4.82 12.18 -3.62
C PHE A 182 6.00 11.21 -3.82
N LEU A 183 6.74 11.30 -4.91
CA LEU A 183 7.83 10.37 -5.24
C LEU A 183 8.89 10.20 -4.13
N GLY A 184 9.17 11.24 -3.34
CA GLY A 184 10.05 11.18 -2.17
C GLY A 184 9.40 10.57 -0.92
N GLY A 185 8.15 10.15 -1.01
CA GLY A 185 7.32 9.81 0.15
C GLY A 185 6.84 11.07 0.89
N ARG A 186 6.04 10.86 1.90
CA ARG A 186 5.56 11.91 2.81
C ARG A 186 5.84 11.47 4.24
N SER A 187 5.95 12.41 5.18
CA SER A 187 6.01 12.06 6.59
C SER A 187 4.64 11.60 7.10
N LYS A 188 4.64 10.89 8.21
CA LYS A 188 3.41 10.47 8.90
C LYS A 188 2.49 11.68 9.16
N GLU A 189 3.07 12.76 9.66
CA GLU A 189 2.36 14.00 9.99
C GLU A 189 1.74 14.68 8.75
N GLN A 190 2.43 14.61 7.60
CA GLN A 190 1.90 15.12 6.33
C GLN A 190 0.70 14.32 5.86
N ILE A 191 0.74 12.98 5.97
CA ILE A 191 -0.42 12.13 5.62
C ILE A 191 -1.57 12.32 6.61
N GLU A 192 -1.29 12.46 7.91
CA GLU A 192 -2.33 12.79 8.90
C GLU A 192 -3.01 14.13 8.58
N ALA A 193 -2.21 15.16 8.23
CA ALA A 193 -2.74 16.46 7.85
C ALA A 193 -3.60 16.36 6.57
N LEU A 194 -3.13 15.58 5.58
CA LEU A 194 -3.86 15.34 4.34
C LEU A 194 -5.20 14.65 4.61
N PHE A 195 -5.24 13.63 5.45
CA PHE A 195 -6.47 12.94 5.84
C PHE A 195 -7.49 13.90 6.49
N ARG A 196 -7.01 14.77 7.40
CA ARG A 196 -7.87 15.79 8.02
C ARG A 196 -8.40 16.82 7.01
N ALA A 197 -7.56 17.23 6.05
CA ALA A 197 -7.95 18.16 4.99
C ALA A 197 -9.04 17.57 4.08
N HIS A 198 -9.04 16.25 3.86
CA HIS A 198 -10.08 15.53 3.12
C HIS A 198 -11.28 15.07 3.98
N GLY A 199 -11.44 15.61 5.20
CA GLY A 199 -12.61 15.41 6.03
C GLY A 199 -12.66 14.11 6.85
N LEU A 200 -11.56 13.35 6.90
CA LEU A 200 -11.50 12.20 7.78
C LEU A 200 -11.39 12.63 9.26
N VAL A 201 -12.09 11.92 10.11
CA VAL A 201 -12.11 12.11 11.57
C VAL A 201 -11.31 11.02 12.28
N ARG A 202 -11.01 11.19 13.57
CA ARG A 202 -10.22 10.25 14.38
C ARG A 202 -8.89 9.85 13.70
N VAL A 203 -8.29 10.79 12.99
CA VAL A 203 -7.02 10.57 12.30
C VAL A 203 -5.90 10.35 13.30
N SER A 204 -5.20 9.24 13.14
CA SER A 204 -4.05 8.84 13.97
C SER A 204 -3.03 8.05 13.15
N GLY A 205 -1.83 7.86 13.69
CA GLY A 205 -0.79 7.08 13.02
C GLY A 205 0.25 6.51 13.99
N ASP A 206 0.95 5.47 13.53
CA ASP A 206 2.02 4.78 14.26
C ASP A 206 3.29 4.72 13.41
N PRO A 207 4.49 4.98 13.99
CA PRO A 207 5.76 5.00 13.25
C PRO A 207 6.32 3.61 12.92
N LEU A 208 5.62 2.54 13.19
CA LEU A 208 5.98 1.14 12.87
C LEU A 208 7.38 0.73 13.31
N LEU A 209 7.83 1.18 14.49
CA LEU A 209 9.20 0.94 14.96
C LEU A 209 9.54 -0.55 15.08
N ASP A 210 8.58 -1.40 15.50
CA ASP A 210 8.78 -2.84 15.63
C ASP A 210 9.02 -3.51 14.28
N LEU A 211 8.28 -3.10 13.24
CA LEU A 211 8.48 -3.60 11.88
C LEU A 211 9.85 -3.16 11.34
N VAL A 212 10.22 -1.89 11.57
CA VAL A 212 11.53 -1.37 11.16
C VAL A 212 12.64 -2.12 11.86
N ALA A 213 12.53 -2.37 13.16
CA ALA A 213 13.52 -3.13 13.93
C ALA A 213 13.64 -4.59 13.45
N ALA A 214 12.51 -5.28 13.25
CA ALA A 214 12.49 -6.65 12.73
C ALA A 214 13.15 -6.77 11.35
N GLN A 215 12.87 -5.81 10.47
CA GLN A 215 13.48 -5.76 9.15
C GLN A 215 14.97 -5.42 9.19
N ALA A 216 15.39 -4.49 10.06
CA ALA A 216 16.80 -4.16 10.25
C ALA A 216 17.59 -5.37 10.75
N GLN A 217 17.05 -6.13 11.71
CA GLN A 217 17.66 -7.36 12.19
C GLN A 217 17.82 -8.39 11.06
N ARG A 218 16.78 -8.61 10.26
CA ARG A 218 16.87 -9.53 9.10
C ARG A 218 17.93 -9.09 8.10
N MET A 219 18.07 -7.78 7.82
CA MET A 219 19.12 -7.27 6.93
C MET A 219 20.52 -7.65 7.42
N VAL A 220 20.76 -7.54 8.75
CA VAL A 220 22.03 -7.97 9.36
C VAL A 220 22.25 -9.48 9.18
N GLU A 221 21.23 -10.30 9.47
CA GLU A 221 21.28 -11.75 9.34
C GLU A 221 21.55 -12.21 7.90
N GLU A 222 21.00 -11.47 6.91
CA GLU A 222 21.22 -11.71 5.47
C GLU A 222 22.52 -11.06 4.93
N GLY A 223 23.32 -10.41 5.77
CA GLY A 223 24.55 -9.70 5.36
C GLY A 223 24.32 -8.51 4.45
N ARG A 224 23.15 -7.89 4.52
CA ARG A 224 22.76 -6.69 3.75
C ARG A 224 23.12 -5.41 4.50
N GLU A 225 23.44 -4.36 3.75
CA GLU A 225 23.63 -3.03 4.33
C GLU A 225 22.32 -2.55 5.00
N GLN A 226 22.39 -2.19 6.28
CA GLN A 226 21.24 -1.63 6.99
C GLN A 226 20.83 -0.29 6.37
N ARG A 227 19.57 -0.22 5.93
CA ARG A 227 18.93 1.01 5.46
C ARG A 227 17.66 1.22 6.26
N THR A 228 17.68 2.19 7.14
CA THR A 228 16.51 2.57 7.92
C THR A 228 15.62 3.49 7.09
N HIS A 229 14.50 2.97 6.61
CA HIS A 229 13.44 3.80 6.08
C HIS A 229 12.46 4.12 7.21
N ARG A 230 12.06 5.38 7.33
CA ARG A 230 10.95 5.72 8.23
C ARG A 230 9.67 5.16 7.64
N ARG A 231 9.12 4.16 8.29
CA ARG A 231 7.83 3.55 7.92
C ARG A 231 6.78 3.99 8.91
N TYR A 232 5.57 4.10 8.43
CA TYR A 232 4.42 4.45 9.28
C TYR A 232 3.14 3.82 8.74
N VAL A 233 2.14 3.76 9.59
CA VAL A 233 0.75 3.61 9.21
C VAL A 233 -0.04 4.83 9.68
N VAL A 234 -0.95 5.32 8.84
CA VAL A 234 -1.92 6.37 9.18
C VAL A 234 -3.31 5.84 8.87
N TRP A 235 -4.25 6.12 9.74
CA TRP A 235 -5.66 5.80 9.52
C TRP A 235 -6.57 6.94 9.94
N GLY A 236 -7.76 6.96 9.35
CA GLY A 236 -8.82 7.91 9.68
C GLY A 236 -10.16 7.32 9.28
N ASP A 237 -11.23 7.81 9.88
CA ASP A 237 -12.57 7.31 9.65
C ASP A 237 -13.42 8.34 8.91
N VAL A 238 -14.26 7.87 7.97
CA VAL A 238 -15.32 8.70 7.39
C VAL A 238 -16.33 9.04 8.47
N ALA A 239 -16.78 10.29 8.52
CA ALA A 239 -17.83 10.69 9.47
C ALA A 239 -19.10 9.82 9.29
N ARG A 240 -19.83 9.60 10.40
CA ARG A 240 -21.09 8.83 10.39
C ARG A 240 -22.23 9.66 9.82
#